data_39a5c5f26ccfc1f5efbbab849775b92e
#
_entry.id   39a5c5f26ccfc1f5efbbab849775b92e
#
_cell.length_a   1.000
_cell.length_b   1.000
_cell.length_c   1.000
_cell.angle_alpha   90.00
_cell.angle_beta   90.00
_cell.angle_gamma   90.00
#
_symmetry.space_group_name_H-M   'P 1'
#
loop_
_entity.id
_entity.type
_entity.pdbx_description
1 polymer ?
#
loop_
_entity_poly.entity_id
_entity_poly.type
_entity_poly.pdbx_seq_one_letter_code
_entity_poly.pdbx_strand_id
1 'polypeptide(L)'
;MRAVSAPRAHTATTAHLQAAYPFMAEGALGGQGCLIGQQAFSGAAFCFDPWVLYAKGLLRGPSMVIAGQVGHGKSALVKTYAYRQAMFGRRIVVVDPKGEYAPLCEAYDTRPVRLEPGGTQRLNPLEVGTTPAGRV
;
A
#
# COMPACT_ATOMS: atom_id res chain seq x y z
N MET A 1 20.94 -30.23 46.40
CA MET A 1 19.99 -29.46 45.59
C MET A 1 20.44 -29.57 44.13
N ARG A 2 19.68 -30.29 43.29
CA ARG A 2 19.97 -30.39 41.85
C ARG A 2 19.40 -29.13 41.17
N ALA A 3 20.26 -28.35 40.54
CA ALA A 3 19.83 -27.22 39.75
C ALA A 3 18.95 -27.74 38.59
N VAL A 4 17.68 -27.31 38.55
CA VAL A 4 16.78 -27.58 37.41
C VAL A 4 17.28 -26.73 36.25
N SER A 5 17.87 -27.38 35.25
CA SER A 5 18.29 -26.72 34.01
C SER A 5 17.05 -26.12 33.35
N ALA A 6 17.04 -24.82 33.14
CA ALA A 6 15.97 -24.17 32.39
C ALA A 6 15.93 -24.74 30.95
N PRO A 7 14.77 -25.05 30.41
CA PRO A 7 14.65 -25.54 29.05
C PRO A 7 15.23 -24.51 28.07
N ARG A 8 15.98 -24.99 27.07
CA ARG A 8 16.55 -24.13 26.03
C ARG A 8 15.39 -23.49 25.26
N ALA A 9 15.41 -22.17 25.13
CA ALA A 9 14.47 -21.46 24.28
C ALA A 9 14.69 -21.89 22.82
N HIS A 10 13.64 -22.35 22.18
CA HIS A 10 13.63 -22.67 20.75
C HIS A 10 13.04 -21.50 19.99
N THR A 11 13.77 -21.03 18.97
CA THR A 11 13.26 -20.03 18.05
C THR A 11 12.49 -20.75 16.95
N ALA A 12 11.21 -20.46 16.80
CA ALA A 12 10.37 -21.00 15.75
C ALA A 12 9.84 -19.86 14.89
N THR A 13 9.71 -20.10 13.60
CA THR A 13 9.01 -19.16 12.69
C THR A 13 7.50 -19.37 12.83
N THR A 14 6.72 -18.35 12.44
CA THR A 14 5.25 -18.47 12.40
C THR A 14 4.76 -19.63 11.53
N ALA A 15 5.53 -19.99 10.48
CA ALA A 15 5.25 -21.18 9.66
C ALA A 15 5.35 -22.48 10.46
N HIS A 16 6.29 -22.59 11.39
CA HIS A 16 6.42 -23.76 12.28
C HIS A 16 5.28 -23.82 13.29
N LEU A 17 4.79 -22.66 13.76
CA LEU A 17 3.68 -22.58 14.70
C LEU A 17 2.33 -22.96 14.05
N GLN A 18 2.17 -22.78 12.75
CA GLN A 18 0.97 -23.22 12.02
C GLN A 18 0.75 -24.72 12.12
N ALA A 19 1.81 -25.52 12.14
CA ALA A 19 1.71 -26.97 12.31
C ALA A 19 1.25 -27.36 13.73
N ALA A 20 1.59 -26.55 14.74
CA ALA A 20 1.21 -26.79 16.13
C ALA A 20 -0.19 -26.28 16.46
N TYR A 21 -0.71 -25.31 15.69
CA TYR A 21 -2.01 -24.68 15.92
C TYR A 21 -2.78 -24.53 14.59
N PRO A 22 -3.31 -25.62 14.02
CA PRO A 22 -3.94 -25.61 12.69
C PRO A 22 -5.25 -24.80 12.62
N PHE A 23 -5.76 -24.32 13.75
CA PHE A 23 -7.01 -23.56 13.84
C PHE A 23 -6.82 -22.04 13.86
N MET A 24 -5.60 -21.53 13.72
CA MET A 24 -5.37 -20.08 13.59
C MET A 24 -5.74 -19.64 12.17
N ALA A 25 -6.98 -19.27 11.99
CA ALA A 25 -7.43 -18.53 10.81
C ALA A 25 -7.51 -17.04 11.18
N GLU A 26 -6.63 -16.23 10.63
CA GLU A 26 -6.85 -14.77 10.61
C GLU A 26 -7.94 -14.43 9.60
N GLY A 27 -8.96 -13.71 10.06
CA GLY A 27 -9.98 -13.17 9.17
C GLY A 27 -9.33 -12.26 8.13
N ALA A 28 -9.41 -12.61 6.85
CA ALA A 28 -9.00 -11.72 5.79
C ALA A 28 -9.91 -10.49 5.77
N LEU A 29 -9.37 -9.33 5.36
CA LEU A 29 -10.15 -8.09 5.16
C LEU A 29 -11.22 -8.24 4.05
N GLY A 30 -11.34 -9.42 3.47
CA GLY A 30 -12.19 -9.75 2.33
C GLY A 30 -11.48 -9.53 0.99
N GLY A 31 -12.07 -10.03 -0.09
CA GLY A 31 -11.52 -9.95 -1.45
C GLY A 31 -11.78 -8.61 -2.17
N GLN A 32 -12.21 -7.58 -1.45
CA GLN A 32 -12.53 -6.28 -2.03
C GLN A 32 -11.32 -5.34 -1.94
N GLY A 33 -11.01 -4.69 -3.06
CA GLY A 33 -9.91 -3.76 -3.15
C GLY A 33 -8.72 -4.28 -3.95
N CYS A 34 -7.62 -3.56 -3.84
CA CYS A 34 -6.39 -3.87 -4.55
C CYS A 34 -5.66 -5.05 -3.88
N LEU A 35 -5.31 -6.06 -4.65
CA LEU A 35 -4.44 -7.15 -4.17
C LEU A 35 -3.07 -6.58 -3.83
N ILE A 36 -2.65 -6.72 -2.60
CA ILE A 36 -1.32 -6.32 -2.11
C ILE A 36 -0.36 -7.53 -2.16
N GLY A 37 -0.81 -8.68 -1.68
CA GLY A 37 0.01 -9.87 -1.58
C GLY A 37 -0.75 -11.02 -0.95
N GLN A 38 -0.02 -11.86 -0.24
CA GLN A 38 -0.59 -12.96 0.54
C GLN A 38 -0.41 -12.71 2.04
N GLN A 39 -1.38 -13.11 2.80
CA GLN A 39 -1.32 -13.08 4.25
C GLN A 39 -0.35 -14.15 4.75
N ALA A 40 0.57 -13.78 5.63
CA ALA A 40 1.69 -14.64 6.03
C ALA A 40 1.24 -15.91 6.76
N PHE A 41 0.12 -15.87 7.48
CA PHE A 41 -0.37 -17.00 8.29
C PHE A 41 -1.31 -17.91 7.51
N SER A 42 -2.29 -17.34 6.83
CA SER A 42 -3.34 -18.13 6.15
C SER A 42 -3.02 -18.45 4.70
N GLY A 43 -2.03 -17.76 4.08
CA GLY A 43 -1.77 -17.84 2.64
C GLY A 43 -2.89 -17.23 1.78
N ALA A 44 -3.92 -16.67 2.40
CA ALA A 44 -5.04 -16.05 1.69
C ALA A 44 -4.60 -14.77 0.99
N ALA A 45 -5.32 -14.38 -0.06
CA ALA A 45 -5.09 -13.11 -0.75
C ALA A 45 -5.32 -11.95 0.22
N PHE A 46 -4.32 -11.04 0.31
CA PHE A 46 -4.43 -9.81 1.08
C PHE A 46 -4.80 -8.67 0.13
N CYS A 47 -6.08 -8.31 0.16
CA CYS A 47 -6.61 -7.16 -0.57
C CYS A 47 -6.83 -6.00 0.40
N PHE A 48 -6.43 -4.80 -0.03
CA PHE A 48 -6.57 -3.61 0.79
C PHE A 48 -7.01 -2.41 -0.05
N ASP A 49 -8.09 -1.78 0.39
CA ASP A 49 -8.54 -0.49 -0.14
C ASP A 49 -9.09 0.35 1.02
N PRO A 50 -8.40 1.45 1.39
CA PRO A 50 -8.83 2.28 2.51
C PRO A 50 -10.19 2.93 2.28
N TRP A 51 -10.59 3.19 1.04
CA TRP A 51 -11.91 3.73 0.71
C TRP A 51 -13.01 2.71 0.96
N VAL A 52 -12.79 1.45 0.60
CA VAL A 52 -13.74 0.37 0.89
C VAL A 52 -13.89 0.16 2.40
N LEU A 53 -12.77 0.17 3.12
CA LEU A 53 -12.78 0.02 4.57
C LEU A 53 -13.45 1.21 5.28
N TYR A 54 -13.23 2.43 4.76
CA TYR A 54 -13.92 3.62 5.23
C TYR A 54 -15.44 3.54 4.99
N ALA A 55 -15.86 3.14 3.79
CA ALA A 55 -17.29 2.98 3.48
C ALA A 55 -17.97 1.92 4.34
N LYS A 56 -17.24 0.90 4.79
CA LYS A 56 -17.72 -0.13 5.72
C LYS A 56 -17.68 0.31 7.20
N GLY A 57 -17.23 1.52 7.50
CA GLY A 57 -17.08 2.01 8.87
C GLY A 57 -15.93 1.38 9.67
N LEU A 58 -15.04 0.62 9.02
CA LEU A 58 -13.88 -0.02 9.65
C LEU A 58 -12.71 0.95 9.85
N LEU A 59 -12.63 2.00 9.05
CA LEU A 59 -11.67 3.09 9.20
C LEU A 59 -12.42 4.41 9.40
N ARG A 60 -11.83 5.31 10.16
CA ARG A 60 -12.35 6.67 10.34
C ARG A 60 -11.94 7.63 9.22
N GLY A 61 -11.00 7.24 8.37
CA GLY A 61 -10.54 8.00 7.21
C GLY A 61 -9.76 7.09 6.24
N PRO A 62 -9.80 7.36 4.94
CA PRO A 62 -9.16 6.53 3.93
C PRO A 62 -7.66 6.85 3.81
N SER A 63 -6.94 6.90 4.93
CA SER A 63 -5.51 7.19 4.98
C SER A 63 -4.70 5.91 5.20
N MET A 64 -3.51 5.88 4.61
CA MET A 64 -2.56 4.78 4.73
C MET A 64 -1.16 5.33 4.96
N VAL A 65 -0.42 4.72 5.89
CA VAL A 65 1.00 5.01 6.13
C VAL A 65 1.81 3.75 5.83
N ILE A 66 2.87 3.90 5.05
CA ILE A 66 3.80 2.83 4.72
C ILE A 66 5.15 3.15 5.34
N ALA A 67 5.53 2.36 6.33
CA ALA A 67 6.79 2.51 7.05
C ALA A 67 7.68 1.26 6.87
N GLY A 68 8.99 1.44 6.99
CA GLY A 68 9.96 0.35 6.92
C GLY A 68 11.37 0.87 6.65
N GLN A 69 12.35 -0.01 6.72
CA GLN A 69 13.75 0.32 6.47
C GLN A 69 14.02 0.72 5.02
N VAL A 70 15.09 1.45 4.79
CA VAL A 70 15.56 1.81 3.43
C VAL A 70 15.91 0.53 2.67
N GLY A 71 15.56 0.46 1.37
CA GLY A 71 15.84 -0.71 0.53
C GLY A 71 14.83 -1.87 0.65
N HIS A 72 13.87 -1.83 1.57
CA HIS A 72 12.90 -2.90 1.81
C HIS A 72 11.60 -2.79 1.00
N GLY A 73 11.64 -2.19 -0.18
CA GLY A 73 10.56 -2.24 -1.15
C GLY A 73 9.35 -1.31 -0.91
N LYS A 74 9.43 -0.33 0.03
CA LYS A 74 8.33 0.63 0.28
C LYS A 74 7.85 1.34 -0.99
N SER A 75 8.78 1.94 -1.74
CA SER A 75 8.47 2.67 -2.98
C SER A 75 7.94 1.73 -4.06
N ALA A 76 8.41 0.49 -4.12
CA ALA A 76 7.88 -0.52 -5.04
C ALA A 76 6.43 -0.89 -4.69
N LEU A 77 6.14 -1.08 -3.40
CA LEU A 77 4.79 -1.33 -2.92
C LEU A 77 3.85 -0.18 -3.29
N VAL A 78 4.25 1.07 -3.02
CA VAL A 78 3.44 2.26 -3.34
C VAL A 78 3.18 2.37 -4.85
N LYS A 79 4.21 2.18 -5.68
CA LYS A 79 4.07 2.21 -7.14
C LYS A 79 3.11 1.13 -7.65
N THR A 80 3.29 -0.10 -7.16
CA THR A 80 2.42 -1.24 -7.53
C THR A 80 0.98 -1.01 -7.07
N TYR A 81 0.80 -0.51 -5.85
CA TYR A 81 -0.51 -0.18 -5.31
C TYR A 81 -1.19 0.92 -6.14
N ALA A 82 -0.49 2.02 -6.40
CA ALA A 82 -1.00 3.11 -7.23
C ALA A 82 -1.37 2.61 -8.63
N TYR A 83 -0.49 1.84 -9.27
CA TYR A 83 -0.75 1.24 -10.57
C TYR A 83 -2.03 0.41 -10.58
N ARG A 84 -2.23 -0.43 -9.58
CA ARG A 84 -3.44 -1.27 -9.47
C ARG A 84 -4.69 -0.46 -9.13
N GLN A 85 -4.58 0.59 -8.32
CA GLN A 85 -5.71 1.46 -7.97
C GLN A 85 -6.25 2.23 -9.17
N ALA A 86 -5.43 2.57 -10.14
CA ALA A 86 -5.89 3.21 -11.38
C ALA A 86 -6.81 2.30 -12.20
N MET A 87 -6.63 0.97 -12.12
CA MET A 87 -7.55 0.01 -12.76
C MET A 87 -8.97 0.06 -12.19
N PHE A 88 -9.12 0.57 -10.96
CA PHE A 88 -10.43 0.84 -10.33
C PHE A 88 -10.95 2.25 -10.62
N GLY A 89 -10.39 2.94 -11.63
CA GLY A 89 -10.81 4.29 -12.05
C GLY A 89 -10.39 5.40 -11.10
N ARG A 90 -9.48 5.15 -10.16
CA ARG A 90 -9.01 6.17 -9.21
C ARG A 90 -7.98 7.09 -9.85
N ARG A 91 -8.14 8.37 -9.61
CA ARG A 91 -7.11 9.36 -9.97
C ARG A 91 -5.97 9.30 -8.96
N ILE A 92 -4.74 9.31 -9.47
CA ILE A 92 -3.54 9.24 -8.67
C ILE A 92 -2.77 10.54 -8.86
N VAL A 93 -2.46 11.19 -7.74
CA VAL A 93 -1.58 12.36 -7.69
C VAL A 93 -0.39 11.99 -6.80
N VAL A 94 0.81 12.14 -7.31
CA VAL A 94 2.04 11.84 -6.58
C VAL A 94 2.83 13.13 -6.40
N VAL A 95 3.17 13.43 -5.15
CA VAL A 95 4.14 14.48 -4.81
C VAL A 95 5.47 13.78 -4.54
N ASP A 96 6.40 13.91 -5.48
CA ASP A 96 7.65 13.15 -5.50
C ASP A 96 8.89 14.06 -5.45
N PRO A 97 9.34 14.43 -4.26
CA PRO A 97 10.52 15.26 -4.11
C PRO A 97 11.83 14.58 -4.54
N LYS A 98 11.81 13.24 -4.71
CA LYS A 98 13.01 12.47 -5.07
C LYS A 98 13.09 12.12 -6.56
N GLY A 99 11.99 12.24 -7.30
CA GLY A 99 11.93 11.87 -8.71
C GLY A 99 11.94 10.35 -8.98
N GLU A 100 11.46 9.54 -8.03
CA GLU A 100 11.48 8.07 -8.15
C GLU A 100 10.27 7.49 -8.92
N TYR A 101 9.25 8.31 -9.21
CA TYR A 101 7.97 7.84 -9.78
C TYR A 101 7.87 8.02 -11.31
N ALA A 102 8.95 8.41 -11.98
CA ALA A 102 8.96 8.51 -13.44
C ALA A 102 8.49 7.23 -14.16
N PRO A 103 8.88 5.99 -13.74
CA PRO A 103 8.38 4.77 -14.38
C PRO A 103 6.85 4.58 -14.26
N LEU A 104 6.24 5.13 -13.20
CA LEU A 104 4.78 5.11 -13.06
C LEU A 104 4.11 6.06 -14.06
N CYS A 105 4.70 7.22 -14.30
CA CYS A 105 4.22 8.16 -15.32
C CYS A 105 4.30 7.55 -16.72
N GLU A 106 5.41 6.89 -17.05
CA GLU A 106 5.61 6.18 -18.33
C GLU A 106 4.56 5.08 -18.52
N ALA A 107 4.26 4.30 -17.48
CA ALA A 107 3.26 3.23 -17.53
C ALA A 107 1.83 3.74 -17.81
N TYR A 108 1.56 5.02 -17.55
CA TYR A 108 0.28 5.69 -17.81
C TYR A 108 0.33 6.67 -18.98
N ASP A 109 1.39 6.65 -19.78
CA ASP A 109 1.61 7.60 -20.87
C ASP A 109 1.41 9.07 -20.44
N THR A 110 1.91 9.38 -19.24
CA THR A 110 1.85 10.72 -18.65
C THR A 110 3.26 11.27 -18.43
N ARG A 111 3.36 12.58 -18.28
CA ARG A 111 4.63 13.24 -17.97
C ARG A 111 4.60 13.88 -16.60
N PRO A 112 5.69 13.76 -15.81
CA PRO A 112 5.79 14.45 -14.53
C PRO A 112 5.86 15.96 -14.75
N VAL A 113 5.13 16.70 -13.92
CA VAL A 113 5.23 18.15 -13.83
C VAL A 113 6.41 18.48 -12.92
N ARG A 114 7.44 19.14 -13.43
CA ARG A 114 8.60 19.57 -12.64
C ARG A 114 8.40 20.97 -12.13
N LEU A 115 8.37 21.11 -10.81
CA LEU A 115 8.27 22.41 -10.13
C LEU A 115 9.64 22.74 -9.55
N GLU A 116 10.29 23.76 -10.12
CA GLU A 116 11.63 24.20 -9.71
C GLU A 116 11.60 25.72 -9.41
N PRO A 117 12.39 26.20 -8.43
CA PRO A 117 12.56 27.63 -8.22
C PRO A 117 13.10 28.30 -9.50
N GLY A 118 12.38 29.29 -10.00
CA GLY A 118 12.73 29.95 -11.27
C GLY A 118 12.34 29.16 -12.54
N GLY A 119 11.72 28.01 -12.41
CA GLY A 119 11.24 27.21 -13.54
C GLY A 119 10.09 27.84 -14.31
N THR A 120 9.83 27.32 -15.49
CA THR A 120 8.73 27.79 -16.37
C THR A 120 7.38 27.21 -16.00
N GLN A 121 7.36 26.05 -15.34
CA GLN A 121 6.11 25.39 -14.91
C GLN A 121 5.65 25.93 -13.56
N ARG A 122 4.38 26.27 -13.48
CA ARG A 122 3.75 26.78 -12.26
C ARG A 122 2.48 26.00 -11.97
N LEU A 123 2.27 25.65 -10.71
CA LEU A 123 1.03 25.08 -10.23
C LEU A 123 0.24 26.18 -9.50
N ASN A 124 -0.97 26.44 -9.96
CA ASN A 124 -1.90 27.29 -9.23
C ASN A 124 -2.78 26.40 -8.33
N PRO A 125 -2.58 26.38 -7.02
CA PRO A 125 -3.37 25.53 -6.13
C PRO A 125 -4.83 25.98 -6.00
N LEU A 126 -5.15 27.19 -6.46
CA LEU A 126 -6.50 27.76 -6.43
C LEU A 126 -7.22 27.60 -7.78
N GLU A 127 -6.56 27.03 -8.78
CA GLU A 127 -7.20 26.76 -10.06
C GLU A 127 -8.22 25.63 -9.92
N VAL A 128 -9.45 25.99 -9.94
CA VAL A 128 -10.56 25.03 -10.07
C VAL A 128 -10.54 24.55 -11.51
N GLY A 129 -9.92 23.39 -11.75
CA GLY A 129 -9.92 22.78 -13.08
C GLY A 129 -11.33 22.70 -13.61
N THR A 130 -11.60 23.37 -14.72
CA THR A 130 -12.83 23.19 -15.48
C THR A 130 -12.83 21.74 -15.97
N THR A 131 -13.52 20.87 -15.26
CA THR A 131 -13.82 19.52 -15.77
C THR A 131 -14.58 19.72 -17.07
N PRO A 132 -14.08 19.21 -18.22
CA PRO A 132 -14.92 19.20 -19.42
C PRO A 132 -16.22 18.51 -19.05
N ALA A 133 -17.33 19.24 -19.18
CA ALA A 133 -18.67 18.71 -18.94
C ALA A 133 -18.84 17.45 -19.81
N GLY A 134 -18.92 16.28 -19.18
CA GLY A 134 -19.25 15.06 -19.87
C GLY A 134 -18.43 13.82 -19.56
N ARG A 135 -18.11 13.54 -18.29
CA ARG A 135 -17.89 12.15 -17.81
C ARG A 135 -18.15 12.12 -16.31
N VAL A 136 -19.37 11.72 -15.96
CA VAL A 136 -19.73 11.18 -14.65
C VAL A 136 -19.22 9.75 -14.60
#